data_46f7a8055b15932fcb85cad3987139c6
#
_entry.id   46f7a8055b15932fcb85cad3987139c6
#
_cell.length_a   1.000
_cell.length_b   1.000
_cell.length_c   1.000
_cell.angle_alpha   90.00
_cell.angle_beta   90.00
_cell.angle_gamma   90.00
#
_symmetry.space_group_name_H-M   'P 1'
#
loop_
_entity.id
_entity.type
_entity.pdbx_description
1 polymer ?
#
loop_
_entity_poly.entity_id
_entity_poly.type
_entity_poly.pdbx_seq_one_letter_code
_entity_poly.pdbx_strand_id
1 'polypeptide(L)'
;MKPTPGELSSTGRLRLAYVVSHPIQYQAPLLRRIAQEPDIDLTVLFGSDFSVRGYKDEGFGVEVTWDIPLLDGYRSEFLPNLRDTGGLSATSPISRGILKRLRNSDGTPAFDALWVHGYASVNALHAILAANALGIPVLLRAESWLADRSRSPLKLAIKSAFLKVLRHGIAATLPIGSVNGAYWAHYFGEDFPQFLVPYAVDNAYFARLADRSTDAVETLRTQFNLEPGRPIILFASKLQTRKHCDHLVEAYRNLLASNKTPSPYLLIVGDGEERANLEAQCRDLPGVRFAGFQNQSALPAFFRLADVFVLPSRHEPWGLIVNEAMAASCPVIVSTDVGSGPDLVTNGVEGFIFPVGDVSALTAALAHTLLSPETSAAMGEAARQRIATWGFEQDILGLRNALAFTTRKLRP
;
A
#
# COMPACT_ATOMS: atom_id res chain seq x y z
N MET A 1 -34.71 -17.87 23.63
CA MET A 1 -33.71 -18.90 23.34
C MET A 1 -32.57 -18.23 22.59
N LYS A 2 -31.36 -18.21 23.13
CA LYS A 2 -30.17 -17.72 22.41
C LYS A 2 -29.76 -18.79 21.41
N PRO A 3 -29.43 -18.44 20.15
CA PRO A 3 -29.00 -19.43 19.18
C PRO A 3 -27.72 -20.12 19.66
N THR A 4 -27.69 -21.40 19.53
CA THR A 4 -26.53 -22.28 19.79
C THR A 4 -25.37 -21.87 18.89
N PRO A 5 -24.12 -21.81 19.36
CA PRO A 5 -22.97 -21.50 18.51
C PRO A 5 -22.85 -22.55 17.41
N GLY A 6 -22.74 -22.11 16.16
CA GLY A 6 -22.53 -22.98 15.03
C GLY A 6 -21.33 -23.90 15.23
N GLU A 7 -21.46 -25.16 14.85
CA GLU A 7 -20.40 -26.15 14.89
C GLU A 7 -19.15 -25.67 14.19
N LEU A 8 -17.99 -25.92 14.80
CA LEU A 8 -16.68 -25.71 14.17
C LEU A 8 -16.67 -26.43 12.80
N SER A 9 -16.04 -25.82 11.79
CA SER A 9 -15.76 -26.52 10.54
C SER A 9 -15.11 -27.87 10.89
N SER A 10 -15.30 -28.90 10.06
CA SER A 10 -14.70 -30.23 10.24
C SER A 10 -13.17 -30.22 10.42
N THR A 11 -12.52 -29.10 10.17
CA THR A 11 -11.08 -28.86 10.30
C THR A 11 -10.68 -28.10 11.57
N GLY A 12 -11.63 -27.60 12.38
CA GLY A 12 -11.33 -26.74 13.55
C GLY A 12 -10.81 -25.33 13.19
N ARG A 13 -10.68 -24.98 11.89
CA ARG A 13 -10.18 -23.70 11.39
C ARG A 13 -11.27 -22.63 11.36
N LEU A 14 -10.89 -21.37 11.59
CA LEU A 14 -11.79 -20.23 11.46
C LEU A 14 -12.00 -19.89 9.98
N ARG A 15 -13.26 -19.90 9.54
CA ARG A 15 -13.64 -19.57 8.15
C ARG A 15 -13.71 -18.07 7.97
N LEU A 16 -12.75 -17.51 7.25
CA LEU A 16 -12.65 -16.09 6.96
C LEU A 16 -13.02 -15.80 5.51
N ALA A 17 -14.07 -14.99 5.28
CA ALA A 17 -14.31 -14.39 3.97
C ALA A 17 -13.56 -13.07 3.86
N TYR A 18 -12.92 -12.81 2.72
CA TYR A 18 -12.36 -11.49 2.37
C TYR A 18 -13.03 -10.97 1.11
N VAL A 19 -13.70 -9.82 1.21
CA VAL A 19 -14.38 -9.16 0.08
C VAL A 19 -13.56 -7.95 -0.36
N VAL A 20 -13.16 -7.95 -1.62
CA VAL A 20 -12.36 -6.88 -2.24
C VAL A 20 -12.79 -6.68 -3.70
N SER A 21 -12.54 -5.50 -4.25
CA SER A 21 -12.99 -5.12 -5.60
C SER A 21 -12.37 -5.98 -6.71
N HIS A 22 -11.07 -6.27 -6.64
CA HIS A 22 -10.29 -7.00 -7.65
C HIS A 22 -9.01 -7.56 -7.04
N PRO A 23 -8.30 -8.49 -7.70
CA PRO A 23 -6.96 -8.90 -7.30
C PRO A 23 -5.98 -7.74 -7.32
N ILE A 24 -5.28 -7.51 -6.21
CA ILE A 24 -4.35 -6.38 -6.03
C ILE A 24 -2.95 -6.94 -5.81
N GLN A 25 -1.97 -6.46 -6.55
CA GLN A 25 -0.61 -7.02 -6.59
C GLN A 25 0.08 -7.03 -5.21
N TYR A 26 -0.10 -6.02 -4.39
CA TYR A 26 0.52 -5.98 -3.06
C TYR A 26 -0.25 -6.79 -2.00
N GLN A 27 -1.52 -7.14 -2.26
CA GLN A 27 -2.32 -7.98 -1.35
C GLN A 27 -2.15 -9.47 -1.65
N ALA A 28 -1.93 -9.86 -2.90
CA ALA A 28 -1.83 -11.27 -3.29
C ALA A 28 -0.77 -12.05 -2.47
N PRO A 29 0.45 -11.54 -2.23
CA PRO A 29 1.43 -12.21 -1.36
C PRO A 29 0.95 -12.37 0.09
N LEU A 30 0.31 -11.34 0.66
CA LEU A 30 -0.25 -11.40 2.01
C LEU A 30 -1.38 -12.45 2.10
N LEU A 31 -2.30 -12.47 1.14
CA LEU A 31 -3.40 -13.45 1.09
C LEU A 31 -2.87 -14.88 0.99
N ARG A 32 -1.82 -15.09 0.20
CA ARG A 32 -1.09 -16.36 0.10
C ARG A 32 -0.47 -16.75 1.45
N ARG A 33 0.13 -15.80 2.16
CA ARG A 33 0.72 -16.03 3.47
C ARG A 33 -0.36 -16.37 4.52
N ILE A 34 -1.50 -15.66 4.54
CA ILE A 34 -2.64 -15.96 5.43
C ILE A 34 -3.22 -17.35 5.14
N ALA A 35 -3.33 -17.75 3.88
CA ALA A 35 -3.86 -19.06 3.49
C ALA A 35 -3.01 -20.25 3.99
N GLN A 36 -1.74 -20.00 4.33
CA GLN A 36 -0.83 -20.99 4.92
C GLN A 36 -1.02 -21.15 6.44
N GLU A 37 -1.78 -20.25 7.08
CA GLU A 37 -2.01 -20.33 8.52
C GLU A 37 -2.88 -21.54 8.88
N PRO A 38 -2.46 -22.37 9.85
CA PRO A 38 -3.15 -23.63 10.17
C PRO A 38 -4.53 -23.42 10.81
N ASP A 39 -4.78 -22.25 11.38
CA ASP A 39 -5.98 -21.88 12.13
C ASP A 39 -6.98 -21.05 11.32
N ILE A 40 -6.63 -20.61 10.09
CA ILE A 40 -7.47 -19.76 9.24
C ILE A 40 -7.81 -20.48 7.93
N ASP A 41 -9.10 -20.57 7.59
CA ASP A 41 -9.60 -21.03 6.29
C ASP A 41 -10.08 -19.81 5.50
N LEU A 42 -9.18 -19.24 4.69
CA LEU A 42 -9.42 -18.02 3.92
C LEU A 42 -10.13 -18.32 2.60
N THR A 43 -11.19 -17.57 2.30
CA THR A 43 -11.79 -17.50 0.97
C THR A 43 -11.91 -16.04 0.53
N VAL A 44 -11.32 -15.71 -0.63
CA VAL A 44 -11.33 -14.36 -1.19
C VAL A 44 -12.43 -14.23 -2.23
N LEU A 45 -13.26 -13.20 -2.11
CA LEU A 45 -14.38 -12.91 -3.02
C LEU A 45 -14.09 -11.61 -3.78
N PHE A 46 -13.74 -11.74 -5.06
CA PHE A 46 -13.44 -10.61 -5.94
C PHE A 46 -14.67 -10.11 -6.68
N GLY A 47 -14.80 -8.79 -6.77
CA GLY A 47 -15.85 -8.15 -7.55
C GLY A 47 -15.57 -8.09 -9.07
N SER A 48 -14.29 -8.07 -9.48
CA SER A 48 -13.88 -7.99 -10.89
C SER A 48 -12.53 -8.68 -11.11
N ASP A 49 -12.28 -9.12 -12.32
CA ASP A 49 -11.04 -9.77 -12.77
C ASP A 49 -10.17 -8.86 -13.67
N PHE A 50 -10.52 -7.58 -13.82
CA PHE A 50 -9.86 -6.71 -14.80
C PHE A 50 -8.34 -6.64 -14.63
N SER A 51 -7.82 -6.66 -13.39
CA SER A 51 -6.39 -6.60 -13.12
C SER A 51 -5.61 -7.87 -13.48
N VAL A 52 -6.31 -8.99 -13.69
CA VAL A 52 -5.70 -10.27 -14.10
C VAL A 52 -5.49 -10.33 -15.61
N ARG A 53 -6.36 -9.69 -16.38
CA ARG A 53 -6.34 -9.71 -17.85
C ARG A 53 -5.41 -8.68 -18.49
N GLY A 54 -4.79 -7.81 -17.68
CA GLY A 54 -4.14 -6.60 -18.14
C GLY A 54 -5.17 -5.48 -18.40
N TYR A 55 -4.77 -4.25 -18.15
CA TYR A 55 -5.65 -3.09 -18.29
C TYR A 55 -4.84 -1.83 -18.56
N LYS A 56 -5.48 -0.87 -19.22
CA LYS A 56 -4.89 0.46 -19.34
C LYS A 56 -5.00 1.17 -17.99
N ASP A 57 -3.89 1.37 -17.33
CA ASP A 57 -3.85 2.14 -16.08
C ASP A 57 -3.87 3.64 -16.40
N GLU A 58 -4.93 4.33 -16.00
CA GLU A 58 -5.08 5.76 -16.28
C GLU A 58 -3.97 6.61 -15.64
N GLY A 59 -3.41 6.16 -14.52
CA GLY A 59 -2.38 6.91 -13.81
C GLY A 59 -0.98 6.77 -14.42
N PHE A 60 -0.66 5.62 -15.02
CA PHE A 60 0.55 5.42 -15.82
C PHE A 60 0.36 5.82 -17.29
N GLY A 61 -0.87 5.84 -17.78
CA GLY A 61 -1.17 6.10 -19.19
C GLY A 61 -0.80 4.97 -20.15
N VAL A 62 -0.31 3.84 -19.63
CA VAL A 62 0.15 2.67 -20.38
C VAL A 62 -0.66 1.43 -20.02
N GLU A 63 -0.57 0.39 -20.86
CA GLU A 63 -1.12 -0.91 -20.56
C GLU A 63 -0.26 -1.61 -19.49
N VAL A 64 -0.90 -2.07 -18.41
CA VAL A 64 -0.24 -2.73 -17.28
C VAL A 64 -0.69 -4.18 -17.20
N THR A 65 0.27 -5.08 -17.22
CA THR A 65 0.10 -6.49 -16.84
C THR A 65 1.11 -6.76 -15.73
N TRP A 66 0.61 -7.19 -14.58
CA TRP A 66 1.47 -7.47 -13.43
C TRP A 66 2.28 -8.74 -13.67
N ASP A 67 3.57 -8.71 -13.37
CA ASP A 67 4.52 -9.81 -13.54
C ASP A 67 4.62 -10.74 -12.32
N ILE A 68 3.67 -10.62 -11.40
CA ILE A 68 3.54 -11.48 -10.22
C ILE A 68 2.22 -12.26 -10.27
N PRO A 69 2.17 -13.50 -9.75
CA PRO A 69 0.92 -14.27 -9.71
C PRO A 69 -0.07 -13.63 -8.73
N LEU A 70 -1.26 -13.27 -9.23
CA LEU A 70 -2.28 -12.57 -8.44
C LEU A 70 -3.25 -13.52 -7.73
N LEU A 71 -3.45 -14.75 -8.21
CA LEU A 71 -4.48 -15.68 -7.72
C LEU A 71 -3.92 -16.94 -7.08
N ASP A 72 -2.63 -17.20 -7.21
CA ASP A 72 -2.01 -18.44 -6.76
C ASP A 72 -1.86 -18.51 -5.23
N GLY A 73 -2.06 -19.70 -4.67
CA GLY A 73 -1.74 -20.03 -3.29
C GLY A 73 -2.81 -19.68 -2.26
N TYR A 74 -4.00 -19.26 -2.68
CA TYR A 74 -5.17 -19.08 -1.81
C TYR A 74 -6.48 -19.37 -2.56
N ARG A 75 -7.55 -19.70 -1.82
CA ARG A 75 -8.87 -19.90 -2.42
C ARG A 75 -9.49 -18.56 -2.79
N SER A 76 -9.89 -18.40 -4.06
CA SER A 76 -10.56 -17.20 -4.54
C SER A 76 -11.70 -17.51 -5.48
N GLU A 77 -12.67 -16.59 -5.54
CA GLU A 77 -13.82 -16.67 -6.43
C GLU A 77 -14.15 -15.27 -6.98
N PHE A 78 -14.54 -15.20 -8.25
CA PHE A 78 -15.10 -14.00 -8.84
C PHE A 78 -16.62 -14.02 -8.70
N LEU A 79 -17.17 -12.96 -8.10
CA LEU A 79 -18.61 -12.80 -7.95
C LEU A 79 -19.23 -12.46 -9.31
N PRO A 80 -20.41 -13.02 -9.67
CA PRO A 80 -21.10 -12.64 -10.89
C PRO A 80 -21.44 -11.15 -10.92
N ASN A 81 -21.06 -10.43 -11.97
CA ASN A 81 -21.28 -9.00 -12.08
C ASN A 81 -22.63 -8.64 -12.71
N LEU A 82 -23.29 -7.64 -12.15
CA LEU A 82 -24.39 -6.89 -12.76
C LEU A 82 -23.85 -5.72 -13.59
N ARG A 83 -22.75 -5.14 -13.15
CA ARG A 83 -22.04 -4.03 -13.81
C ARG A 83 -20.55 -4.15 -13.52
N ASP A 84 -19.75 -4.11 -14.58
CA ASP A 84 -18.30 -4.00 -14.52
C ASP A 84 -17.84 -3.15 -15.71
N THR A 85 -17.19 -2.03 -15.43
CA THR A 85 -16.72 -1.09 -16.46
C THR A 85 -15.22 -1.26 -16.73
N GLY A 86 -14.59 -2.30 -16.21
CA GLY A 86 -13.14 -2.50 -16.29
C GLY A 86 -12.32 -1.50 -15.46
N GLY A 87 -12.98 -0.79 -14.53
CA GLY A 87 -12.35 0.18 -13.65
C GLY A 87 -13.09 0.28 -12.32
N LEU A 88 -12.49 1.00 -11.36
CA LEU A 88 -13.00 1.12 -10.00
C LEU A 88 -13.78 2.44 -9.80
N SER A 89 -14.98 2.31 -9.24
CA SER A 89 -15.77 3.45 -8.75
C SER A 89 -16.68 3.01 -7.60
N ALA A 90 -17.45 3.94 -7.05
CA ALA A 90 -18.46 3.60 -6.04
C ALA A 90 -19.51 2.59 -6.60
N THR A 91 -19.76 2.61 -7.92
CA THR A 91 -20.77 1.82 -8.60
C THR A 91 -20.19 0.87 -9.67
N SER A 92 -18.90 0.56 -9.63
CA SER A 92 -18.25 -0.44 -10.47
C SER A 92 -17.06 -1.05 -9.74
N PRO A 93 -16.95 -2.40 -9.63
CA PRO A 93 -17.96 -3.39 -10.02
C PRO A 93 -19.20 -3.39 -9.10
N ILE A 94 -20.36 -3.80 -9.62
CA ILE A 94 -21.52 -4.19 -8.82
C ILE A 94 -21.74 -5.69 -9.02
N SER A 95 -21.62 -6.46 -7.97
CA SER A 95 -21.76 -7.93 -8.00
C SER A 95 -23.08 -8.37 -7.39
N ARG A 96 -23.59 -9.49 -7.87
CA ARG A 96 -24.74 -10.19 -7.28
C ARG A 96 -24.29 -11.42 -6.51
N GLY A 97 -25.15 -11.89 -5.62
CA GLY A 97 -24.93 -13.16 -4.93
C GLY A 97 -24.04 -13.10 -3.69
N ILE A 98 -23.60 -11.89 -3.24
CA ILE A 98 -22.80 -11.75 -2.02
C ILE A 98 -23.50 -12.42 -0.82
N LEU A 99 -24.78 -12.09 -0.56
CA LEU A 99 -25.55 -12.73 0.51
C LEU A 99 -25.63 -14.26 0.36
N LYS A 100 -25.88 -14.75 -0.88
CA LYS A 100 -25.93 -16.19 -1.17
C LYS A 100 -24.59 -16.87 -0.85
N ARG A 101 -23.48 -16.18 -1.11
CA ARG A 101 -22.14 -16.73 -0.87
C ARG A 101 -21.74 -16.74 0.60
N LEU A 102 -22.27 -15.79 1.39
CA LEU A 102 -22.06 -15.70 2.83
C LEU A 102 -22.95 -16.65 3.64
N ARG A 103 -23.89 -17.37 3.01
CA ARG A 103 -24.87 -18.25 3.64
C ARG A 103 -24.81 -19.67 3.08
N ASN A 104 -24.91 -20.67 3.93
CA ASN A 104 -25.08 -22.06 3.57
C ASN A 104 -26.51 -22.33 3.02
N SER A 105 -26.73 -23.50 2.43
CA SER A 105 -28.04 -23.92 1.90
C SER A 105 -29.13 -24.00 2.97
N ASP A 106 -28.77 -24.30 4.21
CA ASP A 106 -29.65 -24.36 5.38
C ASP A 106 -29.95 -22.99 6.01
N GLY A 107 -29.37 -21.91 5.48
CA GLY A 107 -29.57 -20.55 5.97
C GLY A 107 -28.54 -20.09 7.00
N THR A 108 -27.68 -20.97 7.50
CA THR A 108 -26.65 -20.63 8.48
C THR A 108 -25.48 -19.84 7.86
N PRO A 109 -24.68 -19.10 8.67
CA PRO A 109 -23.49 -18.42 8.19
C PRO A 109 -22.46 -19.39 7.58
N ALA A 110 -21.98 -19.11 6.37
CA ALA A 110 -20.92 -19.89 5.74
C ALA A 110 -19.53 -19.54 6.27
N PHE A 111 -19.37 -18.38 6.92
CA PHE A 111 -18.12 -17.87 7.45
C PHE A 111 -18.28 -17.43 8.91
N ASP A 112 -17.18 -17.44 9.64
CA ASP A 112 -17.12 -17.04 11.05
C ASP A 112 -16.80 -15.58 11.22
N ALA A 113 -16.16 -14.95 10.22
CA ALA A 113 -15.92 -13.53 10.12
C ALA A 113 -15.85 -13.08 8.64
N LEU A 114 -16.15 -11.80 8.42
CA LEU A 114 -16.00 -11.15 7.12
C LEU A 114 -14.97 -10.02 7.24
N TRP A 115 -13.94 -10.06 6.44
CA TRP A 115 -13.02 -8.95 6.21
C TRP A 115 -13.46 -8.20 4.95
N VAL A 116 -13.67 -6.89 5.05
CA VAL A 116 -14.04 -6.03 3.90
C VAL A 116 -12.94 -5.01 3.66
N HIS A 117 -12.51 -4.87 2.41
CA HIS A 117 -11.57 -3.84 1.98
C HIS A 117 -12.30 -2.64 1.36
N GLY A 118 -12.24 -1.50 2.04
CA GLY A 118 -12.98 -0.30 1.66
C GLY A 118 -14.43 -0.30 2.15
N TYR A 119 -15.07 0.86 2.06
CA TYR A 119 -16.46 1.07 2.48
C TYR A 119 -17.24 1.97 1.52
N ALA A 120 -16.61 2.46 0.46
CA ALA A 120 -17.19 3.46 -0.43
C ALA A 120 -17.84 2.86 -1.69
N SER A 121 -17.82 1.54 -1.86
CA SER A 121 -18.43 0.86 -3.00
C SER A 121 -19.73 0.15 -2.64
N VAL A 122 -20.62 0.00 -3.62
CA VAL A 122 -21.87 -0.76 -3.47
C VAL A 122 -21.59 -2.20 -2.98
N ASN A 123 -20.56 -2.86 -3.53
CA ASN A 123 -20.21 -4.21 -3.11
C ASN A 123 -19.78 -4.29 -1.64
N ALA A 124 -18.98 -3.34 -1.17
CA ALA A 124 -18.55 -3.31 0.23
C ALA A 124 -19.74 -3.10 1.17
N LEU A 125 -20.63 -2.15 0.86
CA LEU A 125 -21.83 -1.90 1.66
C LEU A 125 -22.79 -3.09 1.63
N HIS A 126 -22.99 -3.72 0.48
CA HIS A 126 -23.80 -4.94 0.37
C HIS A 126 -23.20 -6.08 1.20
N ALA A 127 -21.87 -6.27 1.17
CA ALA A 127 -21.20 -7.31 1.96
C ALA A 127 -21.37 -7.07 3.47
N ILE A 128 -21.21 -5.81 3.92
CA ILE A 128 -21.42 -5.42 5.34
C ILE A 128 -22.86 -5.69 5.77
N LEU A 129 -23.84 -5.26 4.98
CA LEU A 129 -25.27 -5.47 5.29
C LEU A 129 -25.63 -6.97 5.30
N ALA A 130 -25.16 -7.73 4.33
CA ALA A 130 -25.40 -9.17 4.24
C ALA A 130 -24.76 -9.93 5.42
N ALA A 131 -23.54 -9.58 5.81
CA ALA A 131 -22.88 -10.15 6.97
C ALA A 131 -23.63 -9.86 8.27
N ASN A 132 -24.05 -8.60 8.48
CA ASN A 132 -24.84 -8.22 9.65
C ASN A 132 -26.18 -8.95 9.72
N ALA A 133 -26.87 -9.11 8.59
CA ALA A 133 -28.14 -9.89 8.54
C ALA A 133 -27.95 -11.37 8.90
N LEU A 134 -26.75 -11.92 8.71
CA LEU A 134 -26.37 -13.29 9.06
C LEU A 134 -25.68 -13.42 10.43
N GLY A 135 -25.46 -12.31 11.14
CA GLY A 135 -24.72 -12.32 12.42
C GLY A 135 -23.23 -12.59 12.26
N ILE A 136 -22.66 -12.39 11.08
CA ILE A 136 -21.21 -12.53 10.81
C ILE A 136 -20.52 -11.21 11.20
N PRO A 137 -19.55 -11.21 12.14
CA PRO A 137 -18.79 -10.02 12.51
C PRO A 137 -17.97 -9.49 11.33
N VAL A 138 -17.98 -8.17 11.14
CA VAL A 138 -17.28 -7.49 10.05
C VAL A 138 -16.02 -6.80 10.55
N LEU A 139 -14.89 -7.13 9.94
CA LEU A 139 -13.60 -6.47 10.09
C LEU A 139 -13.42 -5.52 8.90
N LEU A 140 -13.22 -4.23 9.16
CA LEU A 140 -13.11 -3.21 8.11
C LEU A 140 -11.68 -2.70 7.98
N ARG A 141 -11.08 -2.82 6.79
CA ARG A 141 -9.83 -2.19 6.39
C ARG A 141 -10.08 -1.17 5.31
N ALA A 142 -9.51 0.03 5.41
CA ALA A 142 -9.55 1.03 4.35
C ALA A 142 -8.40 2.03 4.49
N GLU A 143 -8.02 2.66 3.39
CA GLU A 143 -6.84 3.54 3.27
C GLU A 143 -7.15 5.02 3.59
N SER A 144 -8.21 5.30 4.33
CA SER A 144 -8.62 6.68 4.62
C SER A 144 -7.77 7.33 5.71
N TRP A 145 -7.52 8.63 5.58
CA TRP A 145 -6.89 9.45 6.61
C TRP A 145 -7.52 10.85 6.68
N LEU A 146 -7.23 11.62 7.73
CA LEU A 146 -7.94 12.88 8.00
C LEU A 146 -7.61 13.97 6.98
N ALA A 147 -6.34 14.07 6.56
CA ALA A 147 -5.85 15.07 5.62
C ALA A 147 -5.93 14.66 4.13
N ASP A 148 -6.63 13.55 3.81
CA ASP A 148 -6.73 13.00 2.44
C ASP A 148 -7.15 14.04 1.40
N ARG A 149 -8.18 14.84 1.68
CA ARG A 149 -8.67 15.88 0.76
C ARG A 149 -9.34 17.02 1.51
N SER A 150 -9.15 18.22 1.02
CA SER A 150 -9.99 19.35 1.43
C SER A 150 -11.45 19.10 1.01
N ARG A 151 -12.38 19.16 1.95
CA ARG A 151 -13.81 18.98 1.73
C ARG A 151 -14.58 20.14 2.32
N SER A 152 -15.68 20.56 1.66
CA SER A 152 -16.57 21.54 2.23
C SER A 152 -17.22 21.03 3.54
N PRO A 153 -17.59 21.91 4.49
CA PRO A 153 -18.21 21.51 5.76
C PRO A 153 -19.43 20.60 5.58
N LEU A 154 -20.25 20.84 4.56
CA LEU A 154 -21.42 19.99 4.25
C LEU A 154 -21.00 18.57 3.89
N LYS A 155 -19.98 18.41 3.02
CA LYS A 155 -19.45 17.09 2.65
C LYS A 155 -18.85 16.35 3.85
N LEU A 156 -18.21 17.09 4.77
CA LEU A 156 -17.70 16.52 6.02
C LEU A 156 -18.82 16.07 6.94
N ALA A 157 -19.89 16.86 7.07
CA ALA A 157 -21.07 16.49 7.87
C ALA A 157 -21.75 15.24 7.32
N ILE A 158 -21.96 15.15 6.00
CA ILE A 158 -22.53 13.96 5.33
C ILE A 158 -21.64 12.74 5.56
N LYS A 159 -20.32 12.89 5.38
CA LYS A 159 -19.35 11.82 5.65
C LYS A 159 -19.40 11.35 7.10
N SER A 160 -19.45 12.28 8.04
CA SER A 160 -19.52 11.97 9.47
C SER A 160 -20.81 11.24 9.82
N ALA A 161 -21.96 11.69 9.31
CA ALA A 161 -23.24 11.00 9.50
C ALA A 161 -23.22 9.58 8.92
N PHE A 162 -22.70 9.42 7.70
CA PHE A 162 -22.53 8.12 7.06
C PHE A 162 -21.65 7.19 7.90
N LEU A 163 -20.49 7.65 8.35
CA LEU A 163 -19.55 6.84 9.13
C LEU A 163 -20.11 6.49 10.52
N LYS A 164 -20.90 7.37 11.15
CA LYS A 164 -21.62 7.07 12.39
C LYS A 164 -22.62 5.91 12.21
N VAL A 165 -23.32 5.86 11.08
CA VAL A 165 -24.24 4.75 10.77
C VAL A 165 -23.43 3.48 10.48
N LEU A 166 -22.40 3.58 9.63
CA LEU A 166 -21.55 2.46 9.24
C LEU A 166 -20.92 1.75 10.45
N ARG A 167 -20.49 2.52 11.46
CA ARG A 167 -19.89 2.01 12.70
C ARG A 167 -20.71 0.89 13.35
N HIS A 168 -22.04 0.98 13.32
CA HIS A 168 -22.91 -0.04 13.93
C HIS A 168 -22.86 -1.42 13.24
N GLY A 169 -22.44 -1.44 11.99
CA GLY A 169 -22.26 -2.68 11.22
C GLY A 169 -20.85 -3.25 11.25
N ILE A 170 -19.92 -2.63 11.99
CA ILE A 170 -18.50 -3.01 12.02
C ILE A 170 -18.15 -3.51 13.43
N ALA A 171 -17.52 -4.68 13.50
CA ALA A 171 -17.08 -5.26 14.78
C ALA A 171 -15.70 -4.75 15.22
N ALA A 172 -14.80 -4.52 14.28
CA ALA A 172 -13.49 -3.90 14.51
C ALA A 172 -12.94 -3.30 13.21
N THR A 173 -12.06 -2.30 13.34
CA THR A 173 -11.28 -1.78 12.22
C THR A 173 -9.87 -2.39 12.21
N LEU A 174 -9.29 -2.47 11.01
CA LEU A 174 -7.94 -2.97 10.76
C LEU A 174 -7.09 -1.83 10.18
N PRO A 175 -6.57 -0.92 11.03
CA PRO A 175 -5.72 0.17 10.55
C PRO A 175 -4.49 -0.34 9.81
N ILE A 176 -4.08 0.40 8.75
CA ILE A 176 -2.90 0.11 7.96
C ILE A 176 -1.63 0.76 8.53
N GLY A 177 -1.79 1.67 9.49
CA GLY A 177 -0.75 2.42 10.20
C GLY A 177 -1.38 3.46 11.13
N SER A 178 -0.54 4.20 11.84
CA SER A 178 -0.95 5.17 12.88
C SER A 178 -1.87 6.27 12.36
N VAL A 179 -1.56 6.85 11.19
CA VAL A 179 -2.36 7.91 10.55
C VAL A 179 -3.77 7.42 10.21
N ASN A 180 -3.89 6.19 9.72
CA ASN A 180 -5.18 5.56 9.46
C ASN A 180 -5.91 5.18 10.75
N GLY A 181 -5.19 4.74 11.79
CA GLY A 181 -5.75 4.50 13.12
C GLY A 181 -6.39 5.75 13.70
N ALA A 182 -5.72 6.90 13.62
CA ALA A 182 -6.26 8.19 14.04
C ALA A 182 -7.52 8.58 13.27
N TYR A 183 -7.64 8.22 11.98
CA TYR A 183 -8.87 8.43 11.21
C TYR A 183 -10.06 7.62 11.80
N TRP A 184 -9.83 6.36 12.13
CA TRP A 184 -10.87 5.53 12.73
C TRP A 184 -11.26 6.00 14.14
N ALA A 185 -10.29 6.36 14.98
CA ALA A 185 -10.55 6.94 16.29
C ALA A 185 -11.41 8.21 16.20
N HIS A 186 -11.08 9.11 15.25
CA HIS A 186 -11.85 10.34 15.02
C HIS A 186 -13.32 10.08 14.65
N TYR A 187 -13.61 9.13 13.76
CA TYR A 187 -14.97 8.89 13.25
C TYR A 187 -15.76 7.85 14.05
N PHE A 188 -15.07 6.83 14.60
CA PHE A 188 -15.71 5.73 15.32
C PHE A 188 -15.62 5.87 16.84
N GLY A 189 -14.73 6.74 17.34
CA GLY A 189 -14.45 6.96 18.76
C GLY A 189 -13.17 6.24 19.20
N GLU A 190 -12.51 6.81 20.21
CA GLU A 190 -11.25 6.29 20.77
C GLU A 190 -11.38 4.87 21.32
N ASP A 191 -12.54 4.52 21.87
CA ASP A 191 -12.82 3.19 22.46
C ASP A 191 -13.23 2.14 21.41
N PHE A 192 -13.32 2.51 20.13
CA PHE A 192 -13.72 1.55 19.11
C PHE A 192 -12.60 0.52 18.86
N PRO A 193 -12.92 -0.79 18.78
CA PRO A 193 -11.91 -1.83 18.61
C PRO A 193 -11.11 -1.64 17.33
N GLN A 194 -9.78 -1.48 17.47
CA GLN A 194 -8.82 -1.33 16.39
C GLN A 194 -7.70 -2.35 16.57
N PHE A 195 -7.34 -3.06 15.53
CA PHE A 195 -6.22 -4.00 15.50
C PHE A 195 -5.33 -3.66 14.32
N LEU A 196 -4.09 -3.27 14.59
CA LEU A 196 -3.14 -2.92 13.53
C LEU A 196 -2.90 -4.11 12.62
N VAL A 197 -3.26 -3.96 11.35
CA VAL A 197 -2.97 -4.89 10.24
C VAL A 197 -2.24 -4.05 9.21
N PRO A 198 -0.92 -3.88 9.36
CA PRO A 198 -0.15 -2.84 8.68
C PRO A 198 -0.15 -3.04 7.15
N TYR A 199 0.01 -1.96 6.39
CA TYR A 199 0.39 -2.12 5.00
C TYR A 199 1.83 -2.57 4.92
N ALA A 200 2.02 -3.77 4.42
CA ALA A 200 3.29 -4.45 4.29
C ALA A 200 3.47 -5.03 2.88
N VAL A 201 4.71 -5.29 2.53
CA VAL A 201 5.11 -6.03 1.34
C VAL A 201 5.83 -7.32 1.75
N ASP A 202 6.11 -8.20 0.81
CA ASP A 202 7.01 -9.33 1.06
C ASP A 202 8.46 -8.82 1.20
N ASN A 203 8.82 -8.39 2.42
CA ASN A 203 10.14 -7.84 2.71
C ASN A 203 11.26 -8.82 2.32
N ALA A 204 11.05 -10.13 2.54
CA ALA A 204 12.03 -11.16 2.20
C ALA A 204 12.21 -11.30 0.67
N TYR A 205 11.14 -11.12 -0.09
CA TYR A 205 11.20 -11.11 -1.56
C TYR A 205 12.03 -9.93 -2.05
N PHE A 206 11.71 -8.69 -1.62
CA PHE A 206 12.41 -7.48 -2.04
C PHE A 206 13.88 -7.49 -1.61
N ALA A 207 14.18 -7.85 -0.37
CA ALA A 207 15.54 -7.98 0.14
C ALA A 207 16.36 -9.00 -0.67
N ARG A 208 15.82 -10.20 -0.88
CA ARG A 208 16.50 -11.26 -1.65
C ARG A 208 16.77 -10.86 -3.09
N LEU A 209 15.82 -10.20 -3.77
CA LEU A 209 16.02 -9.74 -5.13
C LEU A 209 17.03 -8.61 -5.20
N ALA A 210 17.00 -7.66 -4.27
CA ALA A 210 18.00 -6.60 -4.19
C ALA A 210 19.40 -7.17 -3.93
N ASP A 211 19.56 -8.11 -2.99
CA ASP A 211 20.85 -8.75 -2.68
C ASP A 211 21.43 -9.54 -3.88
N ARG A 212 20.57 -10.04 -4.78
CA ARG A 212 20.95 -10.81 -5.99
C ARG A 212 21.03 -9.96 -7.26
N SER A 213 20.83 -8.67 -7.18
CA SER A 213 20.68 -7.81 -8.37
C SER A 213 21.99 -7.25 -8.92
N THR A 214 23.16 -7.76 -8.54
CA THR A 214 24.46 -7.21 -8.98
C THR A 214 24.57 -7.03 -10.48
N ASP A 215 24.26 -8.06 -11.28
CA ASP A 215 24.30 -7.99 -12.74
C ASP A 215 23.24 -7.02 -13.31
N ALA A 216 22.06 -6.99 -12.71
CA ALA A 216 21.00 -6.06 -13.09
C ALA A 216 21.39 -4.60 -12.78
N VAL A 217 22.05 -4.35 -11.66
CA VAL A 217 22.58 -3.02 -11.28
C VAL A 217 23.63 -2.55 -12.32
N GLU A 218 24.57 -3.41 -12.72
CA GLU A 218 25.56 -3.07 -13.75
C GLU A 218 24.90 -2.84 -15.12
N THR A 219 23.87 -3.63 -15.44
CA THR A 219 23.08 -3.41 -16.66
C THR A 219 22.39 -2.04 -16.61
N LEU A 220 21.77 -1.65 -15.49
CA LEU A 220 21.15 -0.34 -15.33
C LEU A 220 22.18 0.80 -15.40
N ARG A 221 23.38 0.64 -14.82
CA ARG A 221 24.46 1.62 -14.93
C ARG A 221 24.85 1.86 -16.40
N THR A 222 25.01 0.79 -17.15
CA THR A 222 25.33 0.86 -18.59
C THR A 222 24.18 1.49 -19.38
N GLN A 223 22.95 1.04 -19.17
CA GLN A 223 21.75 1.49 -19.89
C GLN A 223 21.52 3.00 -19.73
N PHE A 224 21.72 3.52 -18.52
CA PHE A 224 21.48 4.94 -18.21
C PHE A 224 22.74 5.80 -18.20
N ASN A 225 23.90 5.26 -18.62
CA ASN A 225 25.20 5.93 -18.61
C ASN A 225 25.50 6.56 -17.24
N LEU A 226 25.44 5.75 -16.17
CA LEU A 226 25.69 6.18 -14.79
C LEU A 226 27.14 5.87 -14.42
N GLU A 227 27.95 6.91 -14.25
CA GLU A 227 29.35 6.80 -13.86
C GLU A 227 29.49 6.21 -12.45
N PRO A 228 30.43 5.29 -12.22
CA PRO A 228 30.73 4.80 -10.89
C PRO A 228 31.14 5.92 -9.92
N GLY A 229 30.74 5.78 -8.64
CA GLY A 229 31.11 6.73 -7.59
C GLY A 229 30.30 8.03 -7.56
N ARG A 230 29.38 8.25 -8.49
CA ARG A 230 28.42 9.34 -8.41
C ARG A 230 27.14 8.88 -7.73
N PRO A 231 26.63 9.64 -6.72
CA PRO A 231 25.40 9.28 -6.00
C PRO A 231 24.18 9.25 -6.93
N ILE A 232 23.19 8.44 -6.58
CA ILE A 232 21.96 8.27 -7.37
C ILE A 232 20.75 8.54 -6.47
N ILE A 233 19.98 9.57 -6.83
CA ILE A 233 18.67 9.87 -6.26
C ILE A 233 17.64 9.15 -7.10
N LEU A 234 16.77 8.36 -6.48
CA LEU A 234 15.72 7.61 -7.15
C LEU A 234 14.34 8.17 -6.80
N PHE A 235 13.54 8.39 -7.83
CA PHE A 235 12.09 8.53 -7.75
C PHE A 235 11.45 7.36 -8.49
N ALA A 236 10.45 6.70 -7.90
CA ALA A 236 9.71 5.63 -8.57
C ALA A 236 8.22 5.72 -8.20
N SER A 237 7.39 6.21 -9.10
CA SER A 237 5.94 6.32 -8.93
C SER A 237 5.27 6.70 -10.27
N LYS A 238 3.92 6.74 -10.26
CA LYS A 238 3.16 7.37 -11.35
C LYS A 238 3.55 8.84 -11.47
N LEU A 239 3.79 9.32 -12.69
CA LEU A 239 4.10 10.73 -12.93
C LEU A 239 2.81 11.56 -12.99
N GLN A 240 2.24 11.78 -11.81
CA GLN A 240 1.02 12.56 -11.59
C GLN A 240 1.35 13.81 -10.76
N THR A 241 0.62 14.90 -10.95
CA THR A 241 0.81 16.18 -10.22
C THR A 241 0.92 15.96 -8.71
N ARG A 242 0.06 15.10 -8.11
CA ARG A 242 0.08 14.84 -6.67
C ARG A 242 1.33 14.11 -6.16
N LYS A 243 2.14 13.56 -7.04
CA LYS A 243 3.39 12.87 -6.68
C LYS A 243 4.58 13.81 -6.55
N HIS A 244 4.43 15.06 -6.99
CA HIS A 244 5.39 16.13 -6.83
C HIS A 244 6.82 15.78 -7.26
N CYS A 245 6.98 15.05 -8.38
CA CYS A 245 8.29 14.83 -8.98
C CYS A 245 8.96 16.15 -9.41
N ASP A 246 8.18 17.17 -9.77
CA ASP A 246 8.62 18.54 -10.06
C ASP A 246 9.35 19.19 -8.87
N HIS A 247 8.85 19.03 -7.64
CA HIS A 247 9.55 19.50 -6.43
C HIS A 247 10.88 18.79 -6.22
N LEU A 248 10.97 17.50 -6.57
CA LEU A 248 12.25 16.79 -6.52
C LEU A 248 13.22 17.30 -7.58
N VAL A 249 12.75 17.60 -8.80
CA VAL A 249 13.57 18.21 -9.85
C VAL A 249 14.11 19.57 -9.39
N GLU A 250 13.28 20.39 -8.75
CA GLU A 250 13.70 21.69 -8.21
C GLU A 250 14.71 21.51 -7.06
N ALA A 251 14.47 20.59 -6.12
CA ALA A 251 15.41 20.28 -5.04
C ALA A 251 16.75 19.76 -5.57
N TYR A 252 16.72 18.93 -6.62
CA TYR A 252 17.91 18.45 -7.31
C TYR A 252 18.70 19.62 -7.94
N ARG A 253 18.02 20.57 -8.59
CA ARG A 253 18.64 21.79 -9.15
C ARG A 253 19.32 22.62 -8.06
N ASN A 254 18.64 22.83 -6.93
CA ASN A 254 19.20 23.53 -5.77
C ASN A 254 20.40 22.82 -5.17
N LEU A 255 20.35 21.49 -5.12
CA LEU A 255 21.47 20.67 -4.64
C LEU A 255 22.71 20.84 -5.53
N LEU A 256 22.55 20.80 -6.85
CA LEU A 256 23.65 21.05 -7.81
C LEU A 256 24.25 22.45 -7.65
N ALA A 257 23.42 23.47 -7.47
CA ALA A 257 23.87 24.86 -7.28
C ALA A 257 24.66 25.07 -5.98
N SER A 258 24.43 24.23 -4.96
CA SER A 258 25.10 24.35 -3.66
C SER A 258 26.57 23.89 -3.64
N ASN A 259 27.01 23.13 -4.63
CA ASN A 259 28.34 22.52 -4.76
C ASN A 259 28.82 21.77 -3.50
N LYS A 260 27.90 21.32 -2.63
CA LYS A 260 28.21 20.68 -1.34
C LYS A 260 28.36 19.16 -1.40
N THR A 261 27.93 18.56 -2.52
CA THR A 261 28.00 17.12 -2.75
C THR A 261 28.58 16.81 -4.12
N PRO A 262 29.18 15.63 -4.35
CA PRO A 262 29.44 15.19 -5.70
C PRO A 262 28.16 15.29 -6.52
N SER A 263 28.27 15.75 -7.79
CA SER A 263 27.09 15.91 -8.66
C SER A 263 26.35 14.58 -8.83
N PRO A 264 25.19 14.39 -8.19
CA PRO A 264 24.45 13.13 -8.26
C PRO A 264 23.75 12.93 -9.60
N TYR A 265 23.26 11.75 -9.85
CA TYR A 265 22.22 11.48 -10.86
C TYR A 265 20.84 11.57 -10.21
N LEU A 266 19.82 11.95 -10.98
CA LEU A 266 18.41 11.81 -10.64
C LEU A 266 17.79 10.79 -11.60
N LEU A 267 17.41 9.63 -11.10
CA LEU A 267 16.78 8.57 -11.87
C LEU A 267 15.27 8.55 -11.58
N ILE A 268 14.47 8.80 -12.62
CA ILE A 268 13.00 8.88 -12.54
C ILE A 268 12.41 7.65 -13.20
N VAL A 269 11.81 6.79 -12.37
CA VAL A 269 11.12 5.56 -12.78
C VAL A 269 9.61 5.77 -12.72
N GLY A 270 8.92 5.45 -13.80
CA GLY A 270 7.48 5.59 -13.94
C GLY A 270 7.07 6.31 -15.20
N ASP A 271 5.76 6.41 -15.38
CA ASP A 271 5.14 7.12 -16.49
C ASP A 271 3.86 7.82 -16.00
N GLY A 272 3.29 8.71 -16.82
CA GLY A 272 2.06 9.40 -16.49
C GLY A 272 1.93 10.76 -17.17
N GLU A 273 0.87 11.46 -16.81
CA GLU A 273 0.47 12.76 -17.42
C GLU A 273 1.54 13.86 -17.32
N GLU A 274 2.37 13.85 -16.28
CA GLU A 274 3.42 14.86 -16.06
C GLU A 274 4.74 14.55 -16.78
N ARG A 275 4.88 13.42 -17.49
CA ARG A 275 6.16 13.01 -18.10
C ARG A 275 6.74 14.07 -19.03
N ALA A 276 5.95 14.55 -20.00
CA ALA A 276 6.42 15.52 -20.98
C ALA A 276 6.83 16.86 -20.33
N ASN A 277 6.10 17.27 -19.30
CA ASN A 277 6.39 18.46 -18.52
C ASN A 277 7.71 18.31 -17.74
N LEU A 278 7.91 17.19 -17.08
CA LEU A 278 9.15 16.88 -16.33
C LEU A 278 10.37 16.79 -17.26
N GLU A 279 10.25 16.13 -18.42
CA GLU A 279 11.31 16.08 -19.42
C GLU A 279 11.69 17.48 -19.92
N ALA A 280 10.69 18.36 -20.11
CA ALA A 280 10.94 19.75 -20.50
C ALA A 280 11.68 20.55 -19.41
N GLN A 281 11.32 20.35 -18.14
CA GLN A 281 11.98 20.97 -17.00
C GLN A 281 13.43 20.49 -16.80
N CYS A 282 13.76 19.29 -17.27
CA CYS A 282 15.07 18.66 -17.08
C CYS A 282 16.03 18.83 -18.27
N ARG A 283 15.69 19.59 -19.32
CA ARG A 283 16.50 19.72 -20.55
C ARG A 283 17.92 20.24 -20.30
N ASP A 284 18.10 21.08 -19.30
CA ASP A 284 19.38 21.67 -18.88
C ASP A 284 20.07 20.89 -17.75
N LEU A 285 19.54 19.72 -17.38
CA LEU A 285 20.03 18.87 -16.30
C LEU A 285 20.59 17.55 -16.83
N PRO A 286 21.86 17.50 -17.26
CA PRO A 286 22.45 16.31 -17.91
C PRO A 286 22.56 15.10 -16.97
N GLY A 287 22.37 15.26 -15.67
CA GLY A 287 22.35 14.17 -14.68
C GLY A 287 20.99 13.48 -14.51
N VAL A 288 19.91 13.98 -15.15
CA VAL A 288 18.59 13.35 -15.02
C VAL A 288 18.40 12.23 -16.05
N ARG A 289 17.79 11.13 -15.62
CA ARG A 289 17.46 9.96 -16.45
C ARG A 289 16.01 9.55 -16.23
N PHE A 290 15.29 9.27 -17.33
CA PHE A 290 13.92 8.75 -17.30
C PHE A 290 13.94 7.29 -17.72
N ALA A 291 13.51 6.39 -16.83
CA ALA A 291 13.50 4.94 -17.06
C ALA A 291 12.16 4.41 -17.61
N GLY A 292 11.12 5.26 -17.66
CA GLY A 292 9.76 4.83 -18.01
C GLY A 292 9.14 3.90 -16.97
N PHE A 293 7.98 3.32 -17.31
CA PHE A 293 7.31 2.35 -16.45
C PHE A 293 8.19 1.11 -16.26
N GLN A 294 8.31 0.66 -15.02
CA GLN A 294 8.97 -0.58 -14.64
C GLN A 294 8.02 -1.44 -13.82
N ASN A 295 8.02 -2.75 -14.08
CA ASN A 295 7.18 -3.67 -13.32
C ASN A 295 7.81 -4.02 -11.97
N GLN A 296 7.03 -4.63 -11.08
CA GLN A 296 7.42 -4.84 -9.68
C GLN A 296 8.69 -5.69 -9.52
N SER A 297 8.93 -6.66 -10.39
CA SER A 297 10.13 -7.51 -10.34
C SER A 297 11.44 -6.76 -10.69
N ALA A 298 11.36 -5.65 -11.42
CA ALA A 298 12.53 -4.84 -11.77
C ALA A 298 12.94 -3.85 -10.66
N LEU A 299 11.98 -3.39 -9.83
CA LEU A 299 12.20 -2.33 -8.84
C LEU A 299 13.31 -2.62 -7.82
N PRO A 300 13.52 -3.87 -7.32
CA PRO A 300 14.60 -4.16 -6.39
C PRO A 300 16.00 -3.77 -6.89
N ALA A 301 16.27 -3.91 -8.20
CA ALA A 301 17.53 -3.48 -8.78
C ALA A 301 17.70 -1.96 -8.80
N PHE A 302 16.61 -1.20 -9.03
CA PHE A 302 16.62 0.26 -8.96
C PHE A 302 16.85 0.75 -7.53
N PHE A 303 16.20 0.12 -6.53
CA PHE A 303 16.43 0.48 -5.12
C PHE A 303 17.86 0.14 -4.69
N ARG A 304 18.41 -1.00 -5.12
CA ARG A 304 19.78 -1.40 -4.80
C ARG A 304 20.83 -0.50 -5.47
N LEU A 305 20.51 0.06 -6.64
CA LEU A 305 21.35 1.00 -7.38
C LEU A 305 21.38 2.38 -6.70
N ALA A 306 20.28 2.79 -6.04
CA ALA A 306 20.09 4.13 -5.51
C ALA A 306 20.77 4.32 -4.15
N ASP A 307 21.30 5.53 -3.92
CA ASP A 307 21.79 5.98 -2.62
C ASP A 307 20.69 6.59 -1.76
N VAL A 308 19.57 7.01 -2.36
CA VAL A 308 18.38 7.48 -1.67
C VAL A 308 17.15 7.37 -2.55
N PHE A 309 16.05 6.91 -1.97
CA PHE A 309 14.72 6.94 -2.58
C PHE A 309 13.92 8.13 -2.07
N VAL A 310 13.21 8.85 -2.95
CA VAL A 310 12.42 10.03 -2.60
C VAL A 310 10.98 9.89 -3.03
N LEU A 311 10.05 10.10 -2.08
CA LEU A 311 8.61 10.15 -2.34
C LEU A 311 8.02 11.48 -1.83
N PRO A 312 8.03 12.56 -2.63
CA PRO A 312 7.59 13.89 -2.20
C PRO A 312 6.08 14.09 -2.32
N SER A 313 5.34 13.01 -2.34
CA SER A 313 3.90 12.96 -2.65
C SER A 313 3.05 13.80 -1.72
N ARG A 314 1.96 14.34 -2.28
CA ARG A 314 0.81 14.85 -1.54
C ARG A 314 -0.33 13.83 -1.60
N HIS A 315 -1.06 13.66 -0.49
CA HIS A 315 -2.18 12.73 -0.39
C HIS A 315 -1.81 11.27 -0.73
N GLU A 316 -0.77 10.76 -0.10
CA GLU A 316 -0.36 9.37 -0.19
C GLU A 316 -0.83 8.61 1.07
N PRO A 317 -1.90 7.81 0.99
CA PRO A 317 -2.46 7.15 2.18
C PRO A 317 -1.47 6.27 2.93
N TRP A 318 -0.52 5.65 2.21
CA TRP A 318 0.56 4.86 2.79
C TRP A 318 1.89 5.05 2.04
N GLY A 319 1.94 4.63 0.77
CA GLY A 319 3.16 4.62 -0.04
C GLY A 319 3.95 3.32 0.14
N LEU A 320 3.37 2.18 -0.27
CA LEU A 320 4.01 0.85 -0.17
C LEU A 320 5.41 0.77 -0.79
N ILE A 321 5.69 1.60 -1.77
CA ILE A 321 7.01 1.71 -2.38
C ILE A 321 8.11 2.13 -1.39
N VAL A 322 7.74 2.80 -0.28
CA VAL A 322 8.66 3.08 0.84
C VAL A 322 9.09 1.78 1.52
N ASN A 323 8.14 0.86 1.76
CA ASN A 323 8.44 -0.46 2.31
C ASN A 323 9.41 -1.23 1.39
N GLU A 324 9.17 -1.19 0.08
CA GLU A 324 9.98 -1.86 -0.94
C GLU A 324 11.42 -1.32 -0.97
N ALA A 325 11.59 0.01 -0.95
CA ALA A 325 12.88 0.67 -0.91
C ALA A 325 13.66 0.32 0.38
N MET A 326 12.98 0.40 1.54
CA MET A 326 13.59 0.07 2.83
C MET A 326 14.01 -1.41 2.90
N ALA A 327 13.21 -2.33 2.35
CA ALA A 327 13.54 -3.76 2.28
C ALA A 327 14.78 -4.03 1.42
N ALA A 328 15.03 -3.18 0.42
CA ALA A 328 16.23 -3.22 -0.42
C ALA A 328 17.44 -2.45 0.17
N SER A 329 17.40 -2.06 1.44
CA SER A 329 18.43 -1.25 2.12
C SER A 329 18.64 0.12 1.48
N CYS A 330 17.60 0.73 0.91
CA CYS A 330 17.66 2.08 0.38
C CYS A 330 17.08 3.06 1.41
N PRO A 331 17.82 4.09 1.84
CA PRO A 331 17.29 5.13 2.73
C PRO A 331 16.20 5.93 2.03
N VAL A 332 15.26 6.48 2.78
CA VAL A 332 14.06 7.08 2.22
C VAL A 332 13.87 8.53 2.66
N ILE A 333 13.47 9.40 1.74
CA ILE A 333 13.03 10.76 2.05
C ILE A 333 11.57 10.88 1.62
N VAL A 334 10.69 11.17 2.57
CA VAL A 334 9.25 11.22 2.33
C VAL A 334 8.67 12.56 2.79
N SER A 335 7.59 13.02 2.16
CA SER A 335 6.86 14.19 2.66
C SER A 335 5.99 13.85 3.87
N THR A 336 5.58 14.88 4.63
CA THR A 336 4.58 14.74 5.73
C THR A 336 3.23 14.20 5.27
N ASP A 337 2.95 14.21 3.97
CA ASP A 337 1.72 13.71 3.36
C ASP A 337 1.82 12.24 2.90
N VAL A 338 2.90 11.54 3.26
CA VAL A 338 3.08 10.08 3.05
C VAL A 338 2.74 9.36 4.35
N GLY A 339 1.66 8.58 4.35
CA GLY A 339 1.09 7.96 5.55
C GLY A 339 1.99 6.95 6.26
N SER A 340 2.97 6.37 5.56
CA SER A 340 3.98 5.48 6.16
C SER A 340 5.10 6.24 6.89
N GLY A 341 5.27 7.54 6.63
CA GLY A 341 6.34 8.33 7.23
C GLY A 341 6.41 8.22 8.76
N PRO A 342 5.35 8.56 9.49
CA PRO A 342 5.35 8.52 10.96
C PRO A 342 5.63 7.14 11.57
N ASP A 343 5.29 6.07 10.84
CA ASP A 343 5.45 4.70 11.32
C ASP A 343 6.81 4.10 10.95
N LEU A 344 7.43 4.53 9.85
CA LEU A 344 8.61 3.87 9.28
C LEU A 344 9.88 4.72 9.31
N VAL A 345 9.78 6.06 9.46
CA VAL A 345 10.94 6.96 9.29
C VAL A 345 11.15 7.82 10.52
N THR A 346 12.34 7.71 11.10
CA THR A 346 12.89 8.60 12.11
C THR A 346 13.95 9.48 11.46
N ASN A 347 13.79 10.80 11.53
CA ASN A 347 14.72 11.74 10.91
C ASN A 347 16.18 11.47 11.31
N GLY A 348 17.04 11.29 10.30
CA GLY A 348 18.46 11.04 10.49
C GLY A 348 18.81 9.57 10.79
N VAL A 349 17.83 8.65 10.86
CA VAL A 349 18.06 7.22 11.11
C VAL A 349 17.81 6.40 9.86
N GLU A 350 16.56 6.25 9.41
CA GLU A 350 16.21 5.55 8.16
C GLU A 350 16.17 6.50 6.96
N GLY A 351 16.22 7.80 7.19
CA GLY A 351 16.10 8.85 6.21
C GLY A 351 15.47 10.10 6.80
N PHE A 352 14.58 10.77 6.06
CA PHE A 352 13.96 12.03 6.52
C PHE A 352 12.49 12.15 6.15
N ILE A 353 11.73 12.83 7.03
CA ILE A 353 10.40 13.36 6.73
C ILE A 353 10.53 14.88 6.59
N PHE A 354 10.04 15.43 5.48
CA PHE A 354 10.05 16.87 5.23
C PHE A 354 8.63 17.40 5.01
N PRO A 355 8.36 18.70 5.33
CA PRO A 355 7.05 19.30 5.10
C PRO A 355 6.67 19.26 3.60
N VAL A 356 5.48 18.77 3.28
CA VAL A 356 5.02 18.67 1.88
C VAL A 356 5.05 20.05 1.20
N GLY A 357 5.72 20.14 0.04
CA GLY A 357 5.89 21.38 -0.70
C GLY A 357 7.10 22.23 -0.29
N ASP A 358 7.81 21.88 0.77
CA ASP A 358 9.04 22.57 1.19
C ASP A 358 10.26 21.98 0.44
N VAL A 359 10.53 22.57 -0.71
CA VAL A 359 11.68 22.21 -1.57
C VAL A 359 13.01 22.43 -0.85
N SER A 360 13.11 23.45 -0.01
CA SER A 360 14.35 23.74 0.75
C SER A 360 14.65 22.66 1.77
N ALA A 361 13.63 22.22 2.52
CA ALA A 361 13.77 21.09 3.45
C ALA A 361 14.12 19.78 2.71
N LEU A 362 13.50 19.52 1.54
CA LEU A 362 13.85 18.39 0.70
C LEU A 362 15.32 18.47 0.22
N THR A 363 15.77 19.65 -0.23
CA THR A 363 17.18 19.87 -0.63
C THR A 363 18.14 19.60 0.52
N ALA A 364 17.80 20.05 1.74
CA ALA A 364 18.63 19.82 2.93
C ALA A 364 18.69 18.34 3.30
N ALA A 365 17.57 17.63 3.23
CA ALA A 365 17.50 16.17 3.47
C ALA A 365 18.36 15.39 2.45
N LEU A 366 18.28 15.74 1.17
CA LEU A 366 19.13 15.17 0.12
C LEU A 366 20.62 15.42 0.38
N ALA A 367 20.99 16.66 0.69
CA ALA A 367 22.38 17.03 0.98
C ALA A 367 22.95 16.28 2.19
N HIS A 368 22.11 16.00 3.20
CA HIS A 368 22.54 15.25 4.38
C HIS A 368 22.69 13.76 4.05
N THR A 369 21.71 13.16 3.39
CA THR A 369 21.73 11.72 3.05
C THR A 369 22.91 11.40 2.12
N LEU A 370 23.22 12.29 1.19
CA LEU A 370 24.31 12.13 0.22
C LEU A 370 25.64 12.74 0.65
N LEU A 371 25.80 13.04 1.96
CA LEU A 371 27.04 13.63 2.49
C LEU A 371 28.26 12.71 2.25
N SER A 372 28.07 11.41 2.42
CA SER A 372 29.05 10.39 2.05
C SER A 372 28.34 9.05 1.75
N PRO A 373 28.99 8.14 1.01
CA PRO A 373 28.47 6.78 0.81
C PRO A 373 28.19 6.02 2.12
N GLU A 374 28.99 6.25 3.14
CA GLU A 374 28.83 5.61 4.47
C GLU A 374 27.57 6.11 5.17
N THR A 375 27.24 7.40 5.03
CA THR A 375 26.00 7.98 5.60
C THR A 375 24.78 7.33 4.96
N SER A 376 24.73 7.28 3.65
CA SER A 376 23.63 6.64 2.91
C SER A 376 23.53 5.14 3.25
N ALA A 377 24.66 4.42 3.27
CA ALA A 377 24.68 3.00 3.60
C ALA A 377 24.19 2.72 5.03
N ALA A 378 24.62 3.53 6.01
CA ALA A 378 24.18 3.38 7.39
C ALA A 378 22.66 3.61 7.56
N MET A 379 22.11 4.64 6.89
CA MET A 379 20.66 4.90 6.85
C MET A 379 19.91 3.76 6.15
N GLY A 380 20.45 3.22 5.06
CA GLY A 380 19.87 2.09 4.33
C GLY A 380 19.81 0.80 5.16
N GLU A 381 20.86 0.51 5.94
CA GLU A 381 20.84 -0.62 6.87
C GLU A 381 19.83 -0.42 8.01
N ALA A 382 19.74 0.78 8.58
CA ALA A 382 18.71 1.12 9.56
C ALA A 382 17.30 0.97 8.98
N ALA A 383 17.08 1.39 7.72
CA ALA A 383 15.83 1.21 7.01
C ALA A 383 15.45 -0.27 6.86
N ARG A 384 16.40 -1.13 6.48
CA ARG A 384 16.20 -2.59 6.38
C ARG A 384 15.85 -3.20 7.74
N GLN A 385 16.51 -2.79 8.82
CA GLN A 385 16.19 -3.27 10.16
C GLN A 385 14.81 -2.81 10.63
N ARG A 386 14.45 -1.57 10.36
CA ARG A 386 13.12 -1.02 10.67
C ARG A 386 12.02 -1.79 9.96
N ILE A 387 12.13 -1.98 8.66
CA ILE A 387 11.08 -2.62 7.86
C ILE A 387 10.94 -4.13 8.18
N ALA A 388 11.96 -4.78 8.68
CA ALA A 388 11.87 -6.17 9.12
C ALA A 388 10.87 -6.36 10.27
N THR A 389 10.58 -5.32 11.04
CA THR A 389 9.55 -5.31 12.09
C THR A 389 8.17 -4.87 11.59
N TRP A 390 8.00 -4.65 10.29
CA TRP A 390 6.77 -4.17 9.65
C TRP A 390 6.45 -5.01 8.42
N GLY A 391 5.96 -6.22 8.63
CA GLY A 391 5.78 -7.22 7.58
C GLY A 391 4.53 -8.06 7.78
N PHE A 392 4.40 -9.13 7.02
CA PHE A 392 3.24 -10.02 7.03
C PHE A 392 3.00 -10.71 8.38
N GLU A 393 4.03 -10.92 9.20
CA GLU A 393 3.85 -11.49 10.54
C GLU A 393 3.05 -10.55 11.45
N GLN A 394 3.26 -9.24 11.31
CA GLN A 394 2.48 -8.23 12.03
C GLN A 394 1.03 -8.14 11.49
N ASP A 395 0.84 -8.27 10.17
CA ASP A 395 -0.50 -8.41 9.58
C ASP A 395 -1.26 -9.60 10.18
N ILE A 396 -0.63 -10.78 10.23
CA ILE A 396 -1.23 -12.01 10.74
C ILE A 396 -1.54 -11.89 12.24
N LEU A 397 -0.62 -11.32 13.02
CA LEU A 397 -0.83 -11.10 14.45
C LEU A 397 -2.02 -10.16 14.69
N GLY A 398 -2.07 -9.03 13.97
CA GLY A 398 -3.18 -8.08 14.06
C GLY A 398 -4.52 -8.71 13.64
N LEU A 399 -4.52 -9.47 12.56
CA LEU A 399 -5.71 -10.19 12.08
C LEU A 399 -6.19 -11.23 13.10
N ARG A 400 -5.29 -12.02 13.68
CA ARG A 400 -5.62 -13.00 14.73
C ARG A 400 -6.23 -12.33 15.97
N ASN A 401 -5.64 -11.23 16.42
CA ASN A 401 -6.16 -10.46 17.54
C ASN A 401 -7.58 -9.94 17.25
N ALA A 402 -7.84 -9.43 16.05
CA ALA A 402 -9.16 -9.00 15.63
C ALA A 402 -10.17 -10.18 15.57
N LEU A 403 -9.76 -11.30 15.02
CA LEU A 403 -10.58 -12.52 14.95
C LEU A 403 -10.87 -13.08 16.34
N ALA A 404 -9.89 -13.15 17.23
CA ALA A 404 -10.08 -13.58 18.63
C ALA A 404 -11.03 -12.67 19.40
N PHE A 405 -10.97 -11.38 19.17
CA PHE A 405 -11.89 -10.42 19.76
C PHE A 405 -13.33 -10.60 19.25
N THR A 406 -13.52 -10.80 17.96
CA THR A 406 -14.83 -10.77 17.32
C THR A 406 -15.53 -12.11 17.28
N THR A 407 -14.76 -13.22 17.26
CA THR A 407 -15.29 -14.57 17.16
C THR A 407 -15.10 -15.34 18.43
N ARG A 408 -15.67 -15.39 19.43
CA ARG A 408 -15.43 -16.14 20.70
C ARG A 408 -14.74 -17.52 20.57
N LYS A 409 -14.53 -18.00 19.36
CA LYS A 409 -13.91 -19.29 19.01
C LYS A 409 -12.39 -19.33 19.19
N LEU A 410 -11.71 -18.15 19.11
CA LEU A 410 -10.26 -18.02 19.28
C LEU A 410 -9.88 -17.48 20.68
N ARG A 411 -10.83 -17.37 21.60
CA ARG A 411 -10.49 -17.06 23.00
C ARG A 411 -9.92 -18.30 23.64
N PRO A 412 -8.73 -18.23 24.28
CA PRO A 412 -8.16 -19.33 25.03
C PRO A 412 -9.06 -19.77 26.21
#